data_f9400b54ba747b0c2d9b9067571c1f85
#
_entry.id   f9400b54ba747b0c2d9b9067571c1f85
#
_cell.length_a   1.000
_cell.length_b   1.000
_cell.length_c   1.000
_cell.angle_alpha   90.00
_cell.angle_beta   90.00
_cell.angle_gamma   90.00
#
_symmetry.space_group_name_H-M   'P 1'
#
loop_
_entity.id
_entity.type
_entity.pdbx_description
1 polymer ?
#
loop_
_entity_poly.entity_id
_entity_poly.type
_entity_poly.pdbx_seq_one_letter_code
_entity_poly.pdbx_strand_id
1 'polypeptide(L)'
;MTIPAHYGDGRSARRHAVTLTRSDDCLAVLGTQINATYPLAQLRLTEPFAHAAGMVYFDDGAHCEVDATDYPALAALVGQRASLVVRWQGHWRVALGAFVALVALIGASAMWGLPAAAGALTALLPDSADVRIGKLTRDAFTRQGLFKPSAITPAQQDQIRQVWQAVQPAQPRMPMTLLLRTMPAPFGPNALALPDGSVVLNDAMVALILGDEDAFGPVQAAALAGVLAHEIGHIEGRHSMRSVVRGSLTTAFAAFLFGDFSAVAAGAPAVLLGARHSRAMETEADAYAMAVLQTHHLPLAPLADLFLVMDHGKNSAQREAGWFDSATGYLSSHPDSGARAARLRAADAR
;
A
#
# COMPACT_ATOMS: atom_id res chain seq x y z
N MET A 1 -22.00 -54.71 0.77
CA MET A 1 -21.29 -53.92 1.81
C MET A 1 -22.36 -53.34 2.70
N THR A 2 -22.29 -53.59 4.00
CA THR A 2 -23.27 -53.13 5.00
C THR A 2 -22.58 -52.18 5.95
N ILE A 3 -23.22 -51.05 6.27
CA ILE A 3 -22.68 -50.00 7.13
C ILE A 3 -23.60 -49.86 8.34
N PRO A 4 -23.06 -49.97 9.57
CA PRO A 4 -23.86 -49.76 10.79
C PRO A 4 -24.21 -48.27 10.92
N ALA A 5 -25.44 -48.00 11.38
CA ALA A 5 -25.93 -46.66 11.57
C ALA A 5 -27.00 -46.58 12.66
N HIS A 6 -27.30 -45.35 13.12
CA HIS A 6 -28.42 -45.09 14.01
C HIS A 6 -29.45 -44.25 13.26
N TYR A 7 -30.67 -44.83 13.11
CA TYR A 7 -31.79 -44.17 12.45
C TYR A 7 -32.63 -43.39 13.44
N GLY A 8 -32.96 -42.14 13.08
CA GLY A 8 -33.94 -41.30 13.76
C GLY A 8 -35.06 -40.93 12.79
N ASP A 9 -36.30 -40.98 13.26
CA ASP A 9 -37.51 -40.69 12.45
C ASP A 9 -37.79 -39.19 12.27
N GLY A 10 -36.96 -38.32 12.85
CA GLY A 10 -37.14 -36.89 12.83
C GLY A 10 -38.31 -36.36 13.66
N ARG A 11 -39.08 -37.25 14.32
CA ARG A 11 -40.29 -36.92 15.11
C ARG A 11 -40.13 -37.26 16.58
N SER A 12 -39.31 -38.22 16.90
CA SER A 12 -39.01 -38.66 18.28
C SER A 12 -37.51 -38.65 18.53
N ALA A 13 -37.11 -38.61 19.81
CA ALA A 13 -35.69 -38.72 20.19
C ALA A 13 -35.19 -40.20 20.22
N ARG A 14 -35.99 -41.16 19.73
CA ARG A 14 -35.65 -42.58 19.76
C ARG A 14 -34.67 -42.90 18.62
N ARG A 15 -33.55 -43.53 18.94
CA ARG A 15 -32.56 -44.02 17.99
C ARG A 15 -32.70 -45.52 17.79
N HIS A 16 -32.73 -45.95 16.54
CA HIS A 16 -32.81 -47.37 16.18
C HIS A 16 -31.50 -47.78 15.50
N ALA A 17 -30.90 -48.87 16.01
CA ALA A 17 -29.75 -49.46 15.33
C ALA A 17 -30.20 -50.09 14.02
N VAL A 18 -29.56 -49.69 12.93
CA VAL A 18 -29.86 -50.14 11.56
C VAL A 18 -28.58 -50.43 10.78
N THR A 19 -28.74 -51.10 9.66
CA THR A 19 -27.68 -51.28 8.66
C THR A 19 -28.09 -50.61 7.35
N LEU A 20 -27.16 -49.88 6.75
CA LEU A 20 -27.31 -49.27 5.45
C LEU A 20 -26.72 -50.18 4.38
N THR A 21 -27.45 -50.41 3.31
CA THR A 21 -27.02 -51.24 2.18
C THR A 21 -27.51 -50.62 0.88
N ARG A 22 -26.67 -50.60 -0.15
CA ARG A 22 -27.08 -50.14 -1.49
C ARG A 22 -27.81 -51.28 -2.20
N SER A 23 -28.98 -50.98 -2.73
CA SER A 23 -29.74 -51.82 -3.63
C SER A 23 -30.08 -51.01 -4.88
N ASP A 24 -29.41 -51.28 -5.98
CA ASP A 24 -29.51 -50.55 -7.24
C ASP A 24 -29.26 -49.02 -7.03
N ASP A 25 -30.25 -48.17 -7.35
CA ASP A 25 -30.20 -46.73 -7.16
C ASP A 25 -30.84 -46.26 -5.84
N CYS A 26 -30.94 -47.15 -4.86
CA CYS A 26 -31.54 -46.86 -3.57
C CYS A 26 -30.60 -47.23 -2.42
N LEU A 27 -30.78 -46.56 -1.29
CA LEU A 27 -30.20 -46.90 0.02
C LEU A 27 -31.27 -47.62 0.85
N ALA A 28 -31.05 -48.88 1.14
CA ALA A 28 -31.90 -49.66 2.04
C ALA A 28 -31.43 -49.44 3.49
N VAL A 29 -32.35 -49.12 4.39
CA VAL A 29 -32.18 -48.93 5.84
C VAL A 29 -32.88 -50.10 6.53
N LEU A 30 -32.12 -51.04 7.06
CA LEU A 30 -32.63 -52.27 7.62
C LEU A 30 -32.33 -52.39 9.11
N GLY A 31 -33.35 -52.55 9.92
CA GLY A 31 -33.25 -52.75 11.36
C GLY A 31 -34.43 -53.62 11.88
N THR A 32 -34.42 -53.94 13.17
CA THR A 32 -35.43 -54.85 13.78
C THR A 32 -36.87 -54.33 13.63
N GLN A 33 -37.04 -52.99 13.60
CA GLN A 33 -38.34 -52.33 13.49
C GLN A 33 -38.41 -51.36 12.33
N ILE A 34 -37.31 -51.17 11.58
CA ILE A 34 -37.18 -50.26 10.48
C ILE A 34 -36.84 -51.05 9.21
N ASN A 35 -37.65 -50.87 8.20
CA ASN A 35 -37.36 -51.36 6.85
C ASN A 35 -37.83 -50.32 5.85
N ALA A 36 -36.88 -49.48 5.43
CA ALA A 36 -37.15 -48.35 4.54
C ALA A 36 -36.13 -48.31 3.39
N THR A 37 -36.53 -47.76 2.26
CA THR A 37 -35.68 -47.64 1.08
C THR A 37 -35.81 -46.25 0.54
N TYR A 38 -34.68 -45.54 0.32
CA TYR A 38 -34.62 -44.18 -0.13
C TYR A 38 -33.81 -44.06 -1.43
N PRO A 39 -34.28 -43.32 -2.46
CA PRO A 39 -33.54 -43.11 -3.68
C PRO A 39 -32.24 -42.36 -3.41
N LEU A 40 -31.12 -42.79 -4.01
CA LEU A 40 -29.81 -42.14 -3.84
C LEU A 40 -29.82 -40.67 -4.27
N ALA A 41 -30.64 -40.31 -5.26
CA ALA A 41 -30.77 -38.95 -5.77
C ALA A 41 -31.39 -37.95 -4.77
N GLN A 42 -32.07 -38.45 -3.74
CA GLN A 42 -32.75 -37.62 -2.72
C GLN A 42 -32.01 -37.59 -1.39
N LEU A 43 -30.84 -38.21 -1.31
CA LEU A 43 -30.05 -38.22 -0.09
C LEU A 43 -29.24 -36.95 0.06
N ARG A 44 -29.27 -36.38 1.25
CA ARG A 44 -28.38 -35.30 1.63
C ARG A 44 -27.37 -35.78 2.67
N LEU A 45 -26.10 -35.93 2.27
CA LEU A 45 -25.03 -36.25 3.18
C LEU A 45 -24.39 -34.96 3.70
N THR A 46 -24.16 -34.91 5.02
CA THR A 46 -23.28 -33.90 5.61
C THR A 46 -21.90 -34.52 5.76
N GLU A 47 -20.90 -33.78 5.23
CA GLU A 47 -19.51 -34.19 5.44
C GLU A 47 -19.15 -34.06 6.93
N PRO A 48 -18.58 -35.11 7.57
CA PRO A 48 -18.21 -35.03 8.97
C PRO A 48 -17.09 -34.03 9.18
N PHE A 49 -17.20 -33.25 10.24
CA PHE A 49 -16.13 -32.37 10.67
C PHE A 49 -15.19 -33.14 11.62
N ALA A 50 -13.93 -33.31 11.23
CA ALA A 50 -12.91 -34.06 12.00
C ALA A 50 -13.32 -35.49 12.37
N HIS A 51 -13.67 -35.73 13.62
CA HIS A 51 -14.08 -37.03 14.15
C HIS A 51 -15.58 -37.12 14.48
N ALA A 52 -16.37 -36.17 14.02
CA ALA A 52 -17.81 -36.17 14.22
C ALA A 52 -18.48 -37.26 13.36
N ALA A 53 -19.62 -37.78 13.81
CA ALA A 53 -20.44 -38.69 13.02
C ALA A 53 -20.98 -37.98 11.76
N GLY A 54 -21.02 -38.72 10.66
CA GLY A 54 -21.66 -38.26 9.43
C GLY A 54 -23.18 -38.43 9.49
N MET A 55 -23.93 -37.52 8.88
CA MET A 55 -25.39 -37.57 8.84
C MET A 55 -25.87 -37.77 7.40
N VAL A 56 -26.82 -38.68 7.25
CA VAL A 56 -27.61 -38.88 6.03
C VAL A 56 -29.02 -38.42 6.30
N TYR A 57 -29.51 -37.44 5.59
CA TYR A 57 -30.88 -36.92 5.69
C TYR A 57 -31.72 -37.45 4.53
N PHE A 58 -32.97 -37.80 4.84
CA PHE A 58 -33.97 -38.25 3.90
C PHE A 58 -35.05 -37.17 3.73
N ASP A 59 -35.78 -37.20 2.61
CA ASP A 59 -36.78 -36.18 2.29
C ASP A 59 -38.02 -36.22 3.21
N ASP A 60 -38.27 -37.31 3.90
CA ASP A 60 -39.34 -37.46 4.88
C ASP A 60 -39.03 -36.86 6.26
N GLY A 61 -37.85 -36.29 6.44
CA GLY A 61 -37.35 -35.72 7.70
C GLY A 61 -36.60 -36.71 8.57
N ALA A 62 -36.57 -38.01 8.21
CA ALA A 62 -35.75 -38.99 8.89
C ALA A 62 -34.24 -38.80 8.58
N HIS A 63 -33.40 -39.40 9.42
CA HIS A 63 -31.96 -39.30 9.22
C HIS A 63 -31.24 -40.54 9.78
N CYS A 64 -30.04 -40.79 9.26
CA CYS A 64 -29.13 -41.80 9.82
C CYS A 64 -27.83 -41.12 10.26
N GLU A 65 -27.35 -41.45 11.45
CA GLU A 65 -26.07 -41.12 12.01
C GLU A 65 -25.10 -42.27 11.77
N VAL A 66 -23.98 -42.04 11.14
CA VAL A 66 -22.94 -43.02 10.82
C VAL A 66 -21.62 -42.58 11.45
N ASP A 67 -20.94 -43.49 12.12
CA ASP A 67 -19.66 -43.21 12.75
C ASP A 67 -18.64 -42.65 11.73
N ALA A 68 -17.77 -41.75 12.21
CA ALA A 68 -16.74 -41.13 11.37
C ALA A 68 -15.84 -42.17 10.67
N THR A 69 -15.58 -43.31 11.31
CA THR A 69 -14.80 -44.42 10.77
C THR A 69 -15.46 -45.09 9.58
N ASP A 70 -16.81 -45.17 9.56
CA ASP A 70 -17.60 -45.83 8.53
C ASP A 70 -18.08 -44.84 7.42
N TYR A 71 -17.92 -43.54 7.64
CA TYR A 71 -18.37 -42.54 6.70
C TYR A 71 -17.68 -42.60 5.31
N PRO A 72 -16.37 -42.90 5.18
CA PRO A 72 -15.76 -43.10 3.86
C PRO A 72 -16.40 -44.24 3.07
N ALA A 73 -16.80 -45.29 3.76
CA ALA A 73 -17.50 -46.43 3.16
C ALA A 73 -18.91 -46.03 2.70
N LEU A 74 -19.63 -45.24 3.49
CA LEU A 74 -20.92 -44.66 3.13
C LEU A 74 -20.83 -43.75 1.91
N ALA A 75 -19.87 -42.84 1.89
CA ALA A 75 -19.65 -41.93 0.77
C ALA A 75 -19.35 -42.68 -0.54
N ALA A 76 -18.55 -43.74 -0.46
CA ALA A 76 -18.28 -44.62 -1.59
C ALA A 76 -19.51 -45.36 -2.07
N LEU A 77 -20.35 -45.87 -1.12
CA LEU A 77 -21.58 -46.61 -1.39
C LEU A 77 -22.63 -45.71 -2.10
N VAL A 78 -22.73 -44.46 -1.71
CA VAL A 78 -23.64 -43.45 -2.30
C VAL A 78 -23.06 -42.82 -3.57
N GLY A 79 -21.76 -43.06 -3.87
CA GLY A 79 -21.09 -42.47 -5.02
C GLY A 79 -20.69 -40.99 -4.85
N GLN A 80 -20.72 -40.49 -3.63
CA GLN A 80 -20.33 -39.11 -3.32
C GLN A 80 -18.80 -39.04 -3.17
N ARG A 81 -18.18 -38.11 -3.90
CA ARG A 81 -16.75 -37.83 -3.74
C ARG A 81 -16.56 -36.70 -2.72
N ALA A 82 -15.71 -36.93 -1.73
CA ALA A 82 -15.30 -35.89 -0.80
C ALA A 82 -14.77 -34.68 -1.58
N SER A 83 -15.21 -33.48 -1.21
CA SER A 83 -14.73 -32.25 -1.84
C SER A 83 -13.22 -32.14 -1.68
N LEU A 84 -12.52 -31.49 -2.64
CA LEU A 84 -11.08 -31.27 -2.56
C LEU A 84 -10.71 -30.50 -1.29
N VAL A 85 -11.59 -29.61 -0.84
CA VAL A 85 -11.40 -28.81 0.38
C VAL A 85 -11.35 -29.72 1.62
N VAL A 86 -12.28 -30.66 1.77
CA VAL A 86 -12.30 -31.60 2.91
C VAL A 86 -11.08 -32.53 2.89
N ARG A 87 -10.66 -32.97 1.72
CA ARG A 87 -9.45 -33.82 1.58
C ARG A 87 -8.19 -33.06 2.01
N TRP A 88 -8.14 -31.74 1.82
CA TRP A 88 -6.97 -30.89 2.17
C TRP A 88 -7.02 -30.44 3.64
N GLN A 89 -8.21 -30.27 4.23
CA GLN A 89 -8.36 -29.89 5.64
C GLN A 89 -7.73 -30.88 6.64
N GLY A 90 -7.68 -32.18 6.28
CA GLY A 90 -6.99 -33.19 7.09
C GLY A 90 -5.45 -33.09 7.09
N HIS A 91 -4.87 -32.25 6.23
CA HIS A 91 -3.42 -32.15 6.08
C HIS A 91 -2.93 -30.75 6.52
N TRP A 92 -2.64 -30.60 7.82
CA TRP A 92 -2.17 -29.33 8.39
C TRP A 92 -0.99 -28.71 7.61
N ARG A 93 -0.12 -29.53 7.00
CA ARG A 93 0.99 -29.07 6.16
C ARG A 93 0.51 -28.37 4.88
N VAL A 94 -0.57 -28.86 4.27
CA VAL A 94 -1.19 -28.25 3.09
C VAL A 94 -1.88 -26.94 3.47
N ALA A 95 -2.59 -26.91 4.60
CA ALA A 95 -3.21 -25.70 5.13
C ALA A 95 -2.14 -24.63 5.47
N LEU A 96 -1.05 -25.03 6.11
CA LEU A 96 0.08 -24.14 6.38
C LEU A 96 0.73 -23.63 5.09
N GLY A 97 0.95 -24.51 4.10
CA GLY A 97 1.49 -24.14 2.80
C GLY A 97 0.59 -23.14 2.07
N ALA A 98 -0.72 -23.35 2.07
CA ALA A 98 -1.69 -22.43 1.48
C ALA A 98 -1.72 -21.09 2.22
N PHE A 99 -1.62 -21.06 3.53
CA PHE A 99 -1.52 -19.84 4.33
C PHE A 99 -0.25 -19.07 4.00
N VAL A 100 0.90 -19.74 3.97
CA VAL A 100 2.19 -19.10 3.60
C VAL A 100 2.13 -18.55 2.17
N ALA A 101 1.57 -19.30 1.22
CA ALA A 101 1.39 -18.85 -0.15
C ALA A 101 0.47 -17.62 -0.25
N LEU A 102 -0.62 -17.59 0.52
CA LEU A 102 -1.52 -16.44 0.59
C LEU A 102 -0.81 -15.20 1.16
N VAL A 103 -0.09 -15.35 2.27
CA VAL A 103 0.70 -14.26 2.87
C VAL A 103 1.76 -13.75 1.89
N ALA A 104 2.46 -14.66 1.22
CA ALA A 104 3.45 -14.30 0.18
C ALA A 104 2.80 -13.57 -1.00
N LEU A 105 1.62 -14.01 -1.46
CA LEU A 105 0.86 -13.37 -2.53
C LEU A 105 0.42 -11.95 -2.13
N ILE A 106 -0.12 -11.78 -0.92
CA ILE A 106 -0.50 -10.45 -0.39
C ILE A 106 0.73 -9.56 -0.31
N GLY A 107 1.84 -10.06 0.25
CA GLY A 107 3.10 -9.33 0.32
C GLY A 107 3.64 -8.92 -1.06
N ALA A 108 3.67 -9.84 -2.00
CA ALA A 108 4.09 -9.58 -3.38
C ALA A 108 3.18 -8.54 -4.06
N SER A 109 1.87 -8.65 -3.89
CA SER A 109 0.90 -7.68 -4.41
C SER A 109 1.13 -6.28 -3.82
N ALA A 110 1.40 -6.18 -2.52
CA ALA A 110 1.69 -4.90 -1.86
C ALA A 110 3.03 -4.30 -2.30
N MET A 111 4.08 -5.12 -2.49
CA MET A 111 5.43 -4.66 -2.80
C MET A 111 5.63 -4.32 -4.28
N TRP A 112 5.02 -5.06 -5.19
CA TRP A 112 5.23 -4.90 -6.64
C TRP A 112 3.94 -4.61 -7.40
N GLY A 113 2.84 -5.29 -7.08
CA GLY A 113 1.57 -5.16 -7.79
C GLY A 113 0.95 -3.77 -7.64
N LEU A 114 0.81 -3.28 -6.41
CA LEU A 114 0.22 -1.96 -6.15
C LEU A 114 1.07 -0.80 -6.72
N PRO A 115 2.41 -0.77 -6.57
CA PRO A 115 3.23 0.27 -7.23
C PRO A 115 3.14 0.23 -8.75
N ALA A 116 3.17 -0.95 -9.37
CA ALA A 116 3.04 -1.09 -10.82
C ALA A 116 1.67 -0.63 -11.31
N ALA A 117 0.59 -1.04 -10.63
CA ALA A 117 -0.77 -0.60 -10.93
C ALA A 117 -0.93 0.92 -10.76
N ALA A 118 -0.34 1.50 -9.70
CA ALA A 118 -0.37 2.95 -9.48
C ALA A 118 0.34 3.69 -10.61
N GLY A 119 1.49 3.21 -11.07
CA GLY A 119 2.21 3.78 -12.23
C GLY A 119 1.37 3.75 -13.50
N ALA A 120 0.79 2.58 -13.83
CA ALA A 120 -0.03 2.40 -15.02
C ALA A 120 -1.31 3.27 -14.97
N LEU A 121 -2.02 3.29 -13.83
CA LEU A 121 -3.20 4.13 -13.65
C LEU A 121 -2.87 5.61 -13.73
N THR A 122 -1.76 6.05 -13.10
CA THR A 122 -1.32 7.45 -13.18
C THR A 122 -1.05 7.87 -14.63
N ALA A 123 -0.46 6.98 -15.45
CA ALA A 123 -0.21 7.27 -16.86
C ALA A 123 -1.49 7.48 -17.68
N LEU A 124 -2.61 6.86 -17.27
CA LEU A 124 -3.92 7.02 -17.92
C LEU A 124 -4.67 8.27 -17.46
N LEU A 125 -4.29 8.88 -16.33
CA LEU A 125 -4.95 10.08 -15.81
C LEU A 125 -4.50 11.32 -16.61
N PRO A 126 -5.45 12.19 -17.03
CA PRO A 126 -5.10 13.43 -17.69
C PRO A 126 -4.43 14.40 -16.71
N ASP A 127 -3.62 15.33 -17.21
CA ASP A 127 -2.93 16.35 -16.41
C ASP A 127 -3.90 17.24 -15.62
N SER A 128 -5.13 17.39 -16.09
CA SER A 128 -6.18 18.11 -15.35
C SER A 128 -6.50 17.49 -13.99
N ALA A 129 -6.26 16.17 -13.81
CA ALA A 129 -6.39 15.51 -12.50
C ALA A 129 -5.28 15.95 -11.54
N ASP A 130 -4.04 16.07 -12.04
CA ASP A 130 -2.90 16.60 -11.27
C ASP A 130 -3.20 18.02 -10.81
N VAL A 131 -3.64 18.89 -11.71
CA VAL A 131 -4.00 20.30 -11.41
C VAL A 131 -5.07 20.36 -10.33
N ARG A 132 -6.13 19.54 -10.44
CA ARG A 132 -7.22 19.53 -9.46
C ARG A 132 -6.74 19.07 -8.09
N ILE A 133 -5.99 17.98 -8.01
CA ILE A 133 -5.48 17.42 -6.75
C ILE A 133 -4.49 18.38 -6.10
N GLY A 134 -3.55 18.95 -6.86
CA GLY A 134 -2.58 19.92 -6.34
C GLY A 134 -3.25 21.18 -5.80
N LYS A 135 -4.24 21.73 -6.52
CA LYS A 135 -5.02 22.87 -6.04
C LYS A 135 -5.76 22.56 -4.74
N LEU A 136 -6.46 21.42 -4.66
CA LEU A 136 -7.14 20.99 -3.44
C LEU A 136 -6.17 20.86 -2.27
N THR A 137 -4.99 20.31 -2.51
CA THR A 137 -3.93 20.14 -1.48
C THR A 137 -3.43 21.50 -1.01
N ARG A 138 -3.08 22.40 -1.91
CA ARG A 138 -2.61 23.74 -1.58
C ARG A 138 -3.65 24.54 -0.79
N ASP A 139 -4.92 24.47 -1.21
CA ASP A 139 -6.04 25.12 -0.52
C ASP A 139 -6.25 24.53 0.88
N ALA A 140 -6.14 23.20 1.02
CA ALA A 140 -6.22 22.53 2.31
C ALA A 140 -5.08 22.95 3.25
N PHE A 141 -3.84 22.97 2.77
CA PHE A 141 -2.67 23.37 3.58
C PHE A 141 -2.76 24.83 4.01
N THR A 142 -3.26 25.69 3.13
CA THR A 142 -3.48 27.11 3.46
C THR A 142 -4.57 27.25 4.54
N ARG A 143 -5.72 26.57 4.40
CA ARG A 143 -6.80 26.61 5.40
C ARG A 143 -6.39 26.04 6.77
N GLN A 144 -5.51 25.03 6.77
CA GLN A 144 -4.96 24.44 8.00
C GLN A 144 -3.84 25.31 8.63
N GLY A 145 -3.47 26.42 8.04
CA GLY A 145 -2.39 27.30 8.52
C GLY A 145 -0.98 26.72 8.35
N LEU A 146 -0.83 25.68 7.50
CA LEU A 146 0.47 25.08 7.19
C LEU A 146 1.28 25.95 6.23
N PHE A 147 0.62 26.67 5.33
CA PHE A 147 1.24 27.62 4.40
C PHE A 147 0.93 29.03 4.85
N LYS A 148 1.94 29.72 5.39
CA LYS A 148 1.91 31.14 5.73
C LYS A 148 2.74 31.95 4.73
N PRO A 149 2.51 33.26 4.59
CA PRO A 149 3.40 34.13 3.81
C PRO A 149 4.85 33.99 4.24
N SER A 150 5.77 33.95 3.28
CA SER A 150 7.20 33.85 3.54
C SER A 150 7.72 35.11 4.21
N ALA A 151 8.67 34.96 5.12
CA ALA A 151 9.40 36.04 5.78
C ALA A 151 10.76 36.32 5.14
N ILE A 152 11.10 35.66 4.02
CA ILE A 152 12.36 35.86 3.29
C ILE A 152 12.40 37.28 2.69
N THR A 153 13.56 37.93 2.76
CA THR A 153 13.71 39.29 2.25
C THR A 153 13.46 39.42 0.75
N PRO A 154 12.98 40.56 0.23
CA PRO A 154 12.74 40.71 -1.20
C PRO A 154 13.99 40.42 -2.05
N ALA A 155 15.19 40.84 -1.60
CA ALA A 155 16.45 40.57 -2.30
C ALA A 155 16.74 39.07 -2.44
N GLN A 156 16.55 38.30 -1.33
CA GLN A 156 16.68 36.83 -1.36
C GLN A 156 15.60 36.17 -2.23
N GLN A 157 14.37 36.67 -2.19
CA GLN A 157 13.31 36.19 -3.08
C GLN A 157 13.66 36.36 -4.55
N ASP A 158 14.26 37.49 -4.92
CA ASP A 158 14.67 37.76 -6.31
C ASP A 158 15.81 36.84 -6.74
N GLN A 159 16.80 36.57 -5.87
CA GLN A 159 17.85 35.59 -6.14
C GLN A 159 17.27 34.18 -6.30
N ILE A 160 16.35 33.76 -5.44
CA ILE A 160 15.67 32.46 -5.55
C ILE A 160 14.88 32.33 -6.86
N ARG A 161 14.18 33.41 -7.27
CA ARG A 161 13.46 33.44 -8.56
C ARG A 161 14.39 33.32 -9.76
N GLN A 162 15.58 33.97 -9.70
CA GLN A 162 16.59 33.83 -10.76
C GLN A 162 17.07 32.39 -10.90
N VAL A 163 17.40 31.71 -9.77
CA VAL A 163 17.80 30.31 -9.78
C VAL A 163 16.64 29.43 -10.29
N TRP A 164 15.41 29.70 -9.82
CA TRP A 164 14.21 28.98 -10.29
C TRP A 164 14.03 29.06 -11.81
N GLN A 165 14.16 30.28 -12.39
CA GLN A 165 14.05 30.47 -13.84
C GLN A 165 15.14 29.73 -14.61
N ALA A 166 16.34 29.65 -14.05
CA ALA A 166 17.46 28.98 -14.70
C ALA A 166 17.29 27.44 -14.75
N VAL A 167 16.68 26.81 -13.71
CA VAL A 167 16.57 25.37 -13.63
C VAL A 167 15.28 24.81 -14.23
N GLN A 168 14.36 25.68 -14.69
CA GLN A 168 13.14 25.21 -15.35
C GLN A 168 13.45 24.53 -16.68
N PRO A 169 12.77 23.41 -17.01
CA PRO A 169 12.91 22.80 -18.31
C PRO A 169 12.37 23.70 -19.42
N ALA A 170 13.02 23.68 -20.58
CA ALA A 170 12.59 24.46 -21.75
C ALA A 170 11.17 24.08 -22.22
N GLN A 171 10.78 22.82 -22.02
CA GLN A 171 9.46 22.29 -22.35
C GLN A 171 8.93 21.51 -21.13
N PRO A 172 8.37 22.20 -20.12
CA PRO A 172 7.81 21.56 -18.96
C PRO A 172 6.53 20.79 -19.35
N ARG A 173 6.29 19.66 -18.68
CA ARG A 173 5.07 18.86 -18.85
C ARG A 173 3.79 19.69 -18.57
N MET A 174 3.90 20.63 -17.62
CA MET A 174 2.82 21.53 -17.23
C MET A 174 3.39 22.86 -16.74
N PRO A 175 2.60 23.94 -16.68
CA PRO A 175 3.04 25.20 -16.08
C PRO A 175 3.52 25.00 -14.64
N MET A 176 4.71 25.52 -14.31
CA MET A 176 5.30 25.39 -12.98
C MET A 176 5.31 26.73 -12.25
N THR A 177 5.12 26.69 -10.94
CA THR A 177 5.09 27.90 -10.09
C THR A 177 5.88 27.67 -8.82
N LEU A 178 6.77 28.60 -8.49
CA LEU A 178 7.48 28.62 -7.20
C LEU A 178 6.66 29.35 -6.14
N LEU A 179 6.45 28.72 -5.00
CA LEU A 179 5.75 29.27 -3.85
C LEU A 179 6.69 29.32 -2.65
N LEU A 180 7.01 30.53 -2.20
CA LEU A 180 7.78 30.74 -0.96
C LEU A 180 6.82 30.81 0.23
N ARG A 181 7.05 29.98 1.26
CA ARG A 181 6.15 29.85 2.40
C ARG A 181 6.91 29.67 3.71
N THR A 182 6.40 30.28 4.76
CA THR A 182 6.73 29.83 6.12
C THR A 182 5.86 28.64 6.47
N MET A 183 6.47 27.58 7.02
CA MET A 183 5.78 26.39 7.52
C MET A 183 6.04 26.21 9.02
N PRO A 184 5.11 25.56 9.78
CA PRO A 184 5.29 25.30 11.20
C PRO A 184 6.56 24.48 11.50
N ALA A 185 7.12 24.66 12.71
CA ALA A 185 8.37 24.04 13.14
C ALA A 185 8.51 22.52 12.90
N PRO A 186 7.46 21.69 13.08
CA PRO A 186 7.58 20.23 12.83
C PRO A 186 7.99 19.87 11.39
N PHE A 187 7.75 20.78 10.41
CA PHE A 187 8.15 20.54 9.03
C PHE A 187 9.63 20.78 8.75
N GLY A 188 10.35 21.47 9.65
CA GLY A 188 11.77 21.76 9.47
C GLY A 188 12.12 22.38 8.10
N PRO A 189 13.40 22.34 7.69
CA PRO A 189 13.82 22.64 6.33
C PRO A 189 13.13 21.71 5.33
N ASN A 190 12.38 22.29 4.35
CA ASN A 190 11.59 21.49 3.43
C ASN A 190 11.36 22.18 2.07
N ALA A 191 11.26 21.35 1.02
CA ALA A 191 10.73 21.70 -0.27
C ALA A 191 9.72 20.60 -0.68
N LEU A 192 8.68 20.96 -1.45
CA LEU A 192 7.59 20.06 -1.83
C LEU A 192 7.20 20.30 -3.29
N ALA A 193 7.12 19.23 -4.07
CA ALA A 193 6.50 19.25 -5.39
C ALA A 193 5.03 18.83 -5.28
N LEU A 194 4.11 19.73 -5.60
CA LEU A 194 2.69 19.46 -5.66
C LEU A 194 2.29 18.99 -7.07
N PRO A 195 1.22 18.20 -7.20
CA PRO A 195 0.80 17.66 -8.49
C PRO A 195 0.46 18.74 -9.55
N ASP A 196 0.03 19.95 -9.13
CA ASP A 196 -0.35 21.04 -10.01
C ASP A 196 0.84 21.86 -10.59
N GLY A 197 2.05 21.33 -10.46
CA GLY A 197 3.25 22.04 -10.91
C GLY A 197 3.77 23.08 -9.92
N SER A 198 3.18 23.20 -8.74
CA SER A 198 3.69 24.10 -7.69
C SER A 198 4.85 23.44 -6.95
N VAL A 199 5.99 24.14 -6.90
CA VAL A 199 7.10 23.84 -6.00
C VAL A 199 7.02 24.79 -4.81
N VAL A 200 6.87 24.24 -3.61
CA VAL A 200 6.87 25.01 -2.36
C VAL A 200 8.26 24.92 -1.76
N LEU A 201 8.90 26.06 -1.55
CA LEU A 201 10.16 26.17 -0.83
C LEU A 201 9.88 26.91 0.48
N ASN A 202 10.23 26.27 1.62
CA ASN A 202 9.98 26.95 2.90
C ASN A 202 11.18 27.77 3.38
N ASP A 203 10.89 28.75 4.24
CA ASP A 203 11.89 29.68 4.77
C ASP A 203 13.01 28.95 5.55
N ALA A 204 12.68 27.84 6.21
CA ALA A 204 13.66 27.04 6.95
C ALA A 204 14.67 26.36 6.01
N MET A 205 14.25 25.91 4.81
CA MET A 205 15.17 25.37 3.80
C MET A 205 16.08 26.46 3.25
N VAL A 206 15.55 27.64 3.02
CA VAL A 206 16.35 28.81 2.59
C VAL A 206 17.38 29.16 3.65
N ALA A 207 16.99 29.24 4.92
CA ALA A 207 17.92 29.51 6.02
C ALA A 207 19.00 28.42 6.14
N LEU A 208 18.63 27.13 5.95
CA LEU A 208 19.61 26.03 5.97
C LEU A 208 20.63 26.16 4.83
N ILE A 209 20.19 26.53 3.62
CA ILE A 209 21.09 26.70 2.46
C ILE A 209 21.99 27.89 2.64
N LEU A 210 21.50 29.00 3.18
CA LEU A 210 22.29 30.23 3.43
C LEU A 210 23.31 30.01 4.54
N GLY A 211 22.99 29.25 5.60
CA GLY A 211 23.81 29.14 6.79
C GLY A 211 23.94 30.50 7.47
N ASP A 212 25.19 30.98 7.64
CA ASP A 212 25.50 32.29 8.23
C ASP A 212 25.57 33.45 7.21
N GLU A 213 25.28 33.18 5.94
CA GLU A 213 25.33 34.15 4.86
C GLU A 213 24.02 34.91 4.69
N ASP A 214 24.11 36.20 4.37
CA ASP A 214 22.91 37.02 4.12
C ASP A 214 22.36 36.91 2.69
N ALA A 215 23.16 36.39 1.75
CA ALA A 215 22.83 36.26 0.34
C ALA A 215 23.35 34.95 -0.28
N PHE A 216 22.76 34.54 -1.40
CA PHE A 216 23.20 33.34 -2.12
C PHE A 216 24.51 33.62 -2.90
N GLY A 217 25.63 33.10 -2.41
CA GLY A 217 26.85 32.93 -3.18
C GLY A 217 26.76 31.73 -4.15
N PRO A 218 27.84 31.45 -4.92
CA PRO A 218 27.83 30.39 -5.93
C PRO A 218 27.52 28.99 -5.36
N VAL A 219 28.00 28.69 -4.15
CA VAL A 219 27.78 27.41 -3.47
C VAL A 219 26.32 27.26 -3.05
N GLN A 220 25.78 28.28 -2.40
CA GLN A 220 24.37 28.33 -1.98
C GLN A 220 23.42 28.30 -3.17
N ALA A 221 23.74 28.99 -4.25
CA ALA A 221 22.96 28.98 -5.49
C ALA A 221 22.97 27.61 -6.16
N ALA A 222 24.09 26.89 -6.15
CA ALA A 222 24.17 25.53 -6.66
C ALA A 222 23.37 24.54 -5.80
N ALA A 223 23.43 24.66 -4.46
CA ALA A 223 22.61 23.85 -3.56
C ALA A 223 21.11 24.09 -3.79
N LEU A 224 20.69 25.35 -3.88
CA LEU A 224 19.32 25.75 -4.18
C LEU A 224 18.88 25.24 -5.55
N ALA A 225 19.70 25.38 -6.58
CA ALA A 225 19.44 24.86 -7.92
C ALA A 225 19.19 23.34 -7.88
N GLY A 226 20.01 22.61 -7.11
CA GLY A 226 19.86 21.18 -6.91
C GLY A 226 18.53 20.79 -6.25
N VAL A 227 18.15 21.48 -5.17
CA VAL A 227 16.85 21.25 -4.48
C VAL A 227 15.69 21.54 -5.43
N LEU A 228 15.71 22.67 -6.11
CA LEU A 228 14.63 23.06 -7.02
C LEU A 228 14.53 22.10 -8.22
N ALA A 229 15.66 21.69 -8.79
CA ALA A 229 15.71 20.72 -9.89
C ALA A 229 15.20 19.34 -9.43
N HIS A 230 15.50 18.93 -8.20
CA HIS A 230 14.97 17.69 -7.63
C HIS A 230 13.44 17.73 -7.51
N GLU A 231 12.87 18.83 -7.01
CA GLU A 231 11.42 19.00 -6.93
C GLU A 231 10.77 19.06 -8.33
N ILE A 232 11.42 19.69 -9.31
CA ILE A 232 10.97 19.64 -10.71
C ILE A 232 10.98 18.20 -11.22
N GLY A 233 12.00 17.39 -10.88
CA GLY A 233 12.04 15.97 -11.21
C GLY A 233 10.84 15.19 -10.67
N HIS A 234 10.35 15.53 -9.47
CA HIS A 234 9.12 14.96 -8.93
C HIS A 234 7.88 15.35 -9.72
N ILE A 235 7.80 16.58 -10.25
CA ILE A 235 6.69 17.02 -11.10
C ILE A 235 6.74 16.29 -12.45
N GLU A 236 7.88 16.28 -13.12
CA GLU A 236 8.06 15.63 -14.42
C GLU A 236 7.77 14.11 -14.33
N GLY A 237 8.22 13.45 -13.24
CA GLY A 237 7.96 12.05 -12.94
C GLY A 237 6.54 11.76 -12.42
N ARG A 238 5.69 12.76 -12.21
CA ARG A 238 4.34 12.64 -11.58
C ARG A 238 4.38 11.91 -10.24
N HIS A 239 5.46 12.04 -9.46
CA HIS A 239 5.69 11.23 -8.27
C HIS A 239 4.64 11.46 -7.18
N SER A 240 4.22 12.72 -6.99
CA SER A 240 3.15 13.06 -6.04
C SER A 240 1.82 12.41 -6.45
N MET A 241 1.49 12.39 -7.75
CA MET A 241 0.27 11.74 -8.24
C MET A 241 0.36 10.21 -8.15
N ARG A 242 1.51 9.61 -8.49
CA ARG A 242 1.76 8.17 -8.26
C ARG A 242 1.58 7.80 -6.78
N SER A 243 2.03 8.67 -5.86
CA SER A 243 1.86 8.45 -4.41
C SER A 243 0.40 8.53 -3.98
N VAL A 244 -0.38 9.49 -4.50
CA VAL A 244 -1.83 9.60 -4.26
C VAL A 244 -2.55 8.34 -4.75
N VAL A 245 -2.32 7.94 -5.99
CA VAL A 245 -2.96 6.76 -6.59
C VAL A 245 -2.56 5.50 -5.82
N ARG A 246 -1.28 5.33 -5.48
CA ARG A 246 -0.80 4.20 -4.68
C ARG A 246 -1.45 4.18 -3.29
N GLY A 247 -1.51 5.32 -2.60
CA GLY A 247 -2.17 5.43 -1.30
C GLY A 247 -3.64 5.05 -1.36
N SER A 248 -4.36 5.55 -2.37
CA SER A 248 -5.78 5.23 -2.60
C SER A 248 -5.98 3.74 -2.88
N LEU A 249 -5.15 3.12 -3.74
CA LEU A 249 -5.19 1.69 -4.02
C LEU A 249 -4.86 0.85 -2.79
N THR A 250 -3.85 1.26 -2.00
CA THR A 250 -3.49 0.56 -0.76
C THR A 250 -4.64 0.60 0.25
N THR A 251 -5.28 1.77 0.41
CA THR A 251 -6.42 1.94 1.30
C THR A 251 -7.63 1.11 0.83
N ALA A 252 -7.93 1.12 -0.47
CA ALA A 252 -9.00 0.31 -1.04
C ALA A 252 -8.73 -1.19 -0.90
N PHE A 253 -7.48 -1.63 -1.09
CA PHE A 253 -7.07 -3.02 -0.92
C PHE A 253 -7.17 -3.46 0.55
N ALA A 254 -6.73 -2.63 1.49
CA ALA A 254 -6.89 -2.90 2.92
C ALA A 254 -8.37 -2.95 3.31
N ALA A 255 -9.19 -2.01 2.82
CA ALA A 255 -10.63 -2.00 3.04
C ALA A 255 -11.30 -3.28 2.52
N PHE A 256 -10.89 -3.77 1.36
CA PHE A 256 -11.37 -5.04 0.81
C PHE A 256 -10.99 -6.24 1.69
N LEU A 257 -9.77 -6.28 2.21
CA LEU A 257 -9.29 -7.39 3.05
C LEU A 257 -9.94 -7.40 4.44
N PHE A 258 -10.13 -6.22 5.05
CA PHE A 258 -10.56 -6.09 6.45
C PHE A 258 -12.01 -5.61 6.60
N GLY A 259 -12.69 -5.26 5.50
CA GLY A 259 -14.07 -4.78 5.50
C GLY A 259 -14.27 -3.36 6.06
N ASP A 260 -13.19 -2.60 6.29
CA ASP A 260 -13.25 -1.22 6.81
C ASP A 260 -12.95 -0.19 5.71
N PHE A 261 -13.99 0.52 5.26
CA PHE A 261 -13.93 1.54 4.22
C PHE A 261 -13.79 2.98 4.77
N SER A 262 -13.69 3.17 6.08
CA SER A 262 -13.63 4.51 6.70
C SER A 262 -12.39 5.31 6.26
N ALA A 263 -11.25 4.65 6.10
CA ALA A 263 -10.00 5.26 5.66
C ALA A 263 -10.02 5.75 4.20
N VAL A 264 -10.89 5.20 3.34
CA VAL A 264 -11.03 5.63 1.94
C VAL A 264 -11.54 7.07 1.86
N ALA A 265 -12.29 7.51 2.86
CA ALA A 265 -12.87 8.86 2.91
C ALA A 265 -11.86 9.96 3.31
N ALA A 266 -10.65 9.62 3.76
CA ALA A 266 -9.67 10.60 4.26
C ALA A 266 -9.12 11.57 3.20
N GLY A 267 -9.20 11.20 1.92
CA GLY A 267 -8.93 12.09 0.78
C GLY A 267 -7.45 12.34 0.46
N ALA A 268 -7.19 12.85 -0.74
CA ALA A 268 -5.87 13.08 -1.31
C ALA A 268 -4.93 14.01 -0.48
N PRO A 269 -5.41 15.09 0.16
CA PRO A 269 -4.52 15.95 0.95
C PRO A 269 -3.85 15.24 2.13
N ALA A 270 -4.57 14.37 2.84
CA ALA A 270 -4.01 13.59 3.94
C ALA A 270 -2.98 12.55 3.44
N VAL A 271 -3.25 11.94 2.27
CA VAL A 271 -2.31 11.02 1.62
C VAL A 271 -1.02 11.75 1.24
N LEU A 272 -1.09 12.97 0.70
CA LEU A 272 0.10 13.75 0.31
C LEU A 272 0.92 14.21 1.52
N LEU A 273 0.28 14.59 2.64
CA LEU A 273 0.99 14.91 3.88
C LEU A 273 1.78 13.74 4.45
N GLY A 274 1.24 12.53 4.33
CA GLY A 274 1.90 11.29 4.78
C GLY A 274 2.71 10.58 3.69
N ALA A 275 2.72 11.09 2.46
CA ALA A 275 3.36 10.42 1.34
C ALA A 275 4.88 10.45 1.48
N ARG A 276 5.46 9.25 1.46
CA ARG A 276 6.90 9.05 1.27
C ARG A 276 7.12 8.64 -0.18
N HIS A 277 8.04 9.32 -0.83
CA HIS A 277 8.48 8.88 -2.15
C HIS A 277 9.22 7.55 -2.04
N SER A 278 9.04 6.68 -3.03
CA SER A 278 9.80 5.44 -3.06
C SER A 278 11.27 5.71 -3.43
N ARG A 279 12.18 4.81 -3.05
CA ARG A 279 13.59 4.91 -3.46
C ARG A 279 13.79 5.06 -4.97
N ALA A 280 12.92 4.42 -5.77
CA ALA A 280 12.95 4.57 -7.22
C ALA A 280 12.60 5.99 -7.65
N MET A 281 11.55 6.59 -7.09
CA MET A 281 11.15 7.98 -7.35
C MET A 281 12.24 8.97 -6.95
N GLU A 282 12.90 8.76 -5.80
CA GLU A 282 14.04 9.58 -5.38
C GLU A 282 15.22 9.46 -6.35
N THR A 283 15.49 8.25 -6.84
CA THR A 283 16.56 8.03 -7.82
C THR A 283 16.23 8.71 -9.16
N GLU A 284 14.97 8.68 -9.59
CA GLU A 284 14.52 9.39 -10.79
C GLU A 284 14.67 10.92 -10.61
N ALA A 285 14.24 11.47 -9.46
CA ALA A 285 14.36 12.92 -9.17
C ALA A 285 15.82 13.37 -9.01
N ASP A 286 16.66 12.57 -8.34
CA ASP A 286 18.10 12.83 -8.24
C ASP A 286 18.79 12.82 -9.62
N ALA A 287 18.43 11.87 -10.48
CA ALA A 287 18.97 11.79 -11.83
C ALA A 287 18.59 13.04 -12.65
N TYR A 288 17.34 13.50 -12.50
CA TYR A 288 16.88 14.74 -13.11
C TYR A 288 17.69 15.96 -12.60
N ALA A 289 17.84 16.10 -11.28
CA ALA A 289 18.62 17.18 -10.67
C ALA A 289 20.08 17.17 -11.15
N MET A 290 20.73 16.00 -11.18
CA MET A 290 22.09 15.85 -11.70
C MET A 290 22.19 16.33 -13.15
N ALA A 291 21.27 15.91 -14.01
CA ALA A 291 21.28 16.33 -15.42
C ALA A 291 21.12 17.84 -15.58
N VAL A 292 20.23 18.46 -14.80
CA VAL A 292 20.04 19.92 -14.81
C VAL A 292 21.31 20.63 -14.34
N LEU A 293 21.88 20.23 -13.19
CA LEU A 293 23.10 20.86 -12.67
C LEU A 293 24.27 20.72 -13.65
N GLN A 294 24.47 19.55 -14.24
CA GLN A 294 25.51 19.31 -15.25
C GLN A 294 25.30 20.18 -16.50
N THR A 295 24.06 20.33 -16.98
CA THR A 295 23.73 21.15 -18.14
C THR A 295 24.07 22.63 -17.89
N HIS A 296 23.91 23.10 -16.64
CA HIS A 296 24.25 24.47 -16.23
C HIS A 296 25.67 24.59 -15.71
N HIS A 297 26.52 23.57 -15.80
CA HIS A 297 27.89 23.53 -15.27
C HIS A 297 27.99 23.89 -13.79
N LEU A 298 26.96 23.48 -12.99
CA LEU A 298 26.93 23.67 -11.55
C LEU A 298 27.48 22.43 -10.83
N PRO A 299 28.25 22.59 -9.73
CA PRO A 299 28.77 21.47 -8.97
C PRO A 299 27.64 20.70 -8.26
N LEU A 300 27.79 19.38 -8.14
CA LEU A 300 26.86 18.49 -7.43
C LEU A 300 27.13 18.44 -5.93
N ALA A 301 28.37 18.70 -5.53
CA ALA A 301 28.81 18.63 -4.13
C ALA A 301 27.95 19.45 -3.15
N PRO A 302 27.54 20.70 -3.44
CA PRO A 302 26.71 21.49 -2.52
C PRO A 302 25.35 20.84 -2.20
N LEU A 303 24.71 20.17 -3.16
CA LEU A 303 23.47 19.41 -2.94
C LEU A 303 23.74 18.17 -2.08
N ALA A 304 24.84 17.47 -2.33
CA ALA A 304 25.23 16.30 -1.53
C ALA A 304 25.52 16.69 -0.07
N ASP A 305 26.20 17.81 0.14
CA ASP A 305 26.52 18.32 1.49
C ASP A 305 25.25 18.75 2.23
N LEU A 306 24.30 19.39 1.53
CA LEU A 306 23.00 19.74 2.11
C LEU A 306 22.25 18.51 2.59
N PHE A 307 22.24 17.41 1.83
CA PHE A 307 21.60 16.15 2.25
C PHE A 307 22.25 15.57 3.50
N LEU A 308 23.58 15.66 3.64
CA LEU A 308 24.28 15.19 4.83
C LEU A 308 24.00 16.06 6.05
N VAL A 309 23.96 17.39 5.90
CA VAL A 309 23.60 18.30 6.99
C VAL A 309 22.18 18.01 7.50
N MET A 310 21.22 17.81 6.60
CA MET A 310 19.86 17.45 6.97
C MET A 310 19.80 16.10 7.69
N ASP A 311 20.57 15.09 7.26
CA ASP A 311 20.59 13.76 7.88
C ASP A 311 21.18 13.80 9.31
N HIS A 312 22.24 14.59 9.53
CA HIS A 312 22.83 14.81 10.85
C HIS A 312 21.86 15.55 11.78
N GLY A 313 21.19 16.59 11.28
CA GLY A 313 20.18 17.32 12.04
C GLY A 313 19.01 16.43 12.48
N LYS A 314 18.57 15.50 11.64
CA LYS A 314 17.55 14.50 12.01
C LYS A 314 18.03 13.59 13.14
N ASN A 315 19.26 13.09 13.07
CA ASN A 315 19.81 12.16 14.06
C ASN A 315 19.99 12.83 15.45
N SER A 316 20.29 14.14 15.51
CA SER A 316 20.35 14.89 16.76
C SER A 316 18.95 15.18 17.32
N ALA A 317 18.01 15.63 16.50
CA ALA A 317 16.62 15.88 16.90
C ALA A 317 15.88 14.62 17.37
N GLN A 318 16.15 13.46 16.76
CA GLN A 318 15.59 12.17 17.18
C GLN A 318 16.09 11.69 18.54
N ARG A 319 17.25 12.14 19.00
CA ARG A 319 17.77 11.84 20.34
C ARG A 319 17.11 12.68 21.43
N GLU A 320 16.62 13.88 21.08
CA GLU A 320 16.04 14.84 22.02
C GLU A 320 14.51 14.79 22.05
N ALA A 321 13.87 14.46 20.93
CA ALA A 321 12.40 14.36 20.80
C ALA A 321 11.97 12.90 20.77
N GLY A 322 10.93 12.54 21.53
CA GLY A 322 10.34 11.20 21.48
C GLY A 322 9.83 10.87 20.06
N TRP A 323 9.70 9.60 19.76
CA TRP A 323 9.45 8.97 18.45
C TRP A 323 8.39 9.65 17.54
N PHE A 324 7.46 10.42 18.08
CA PHE A 324 6.35 11.01 17.32
C PHE A 324 6.67 12.34 16.59
N ASP A 325 7.74 13.07 16.94
CA ASP A 325 7.99 14.42 16.41
C ASP A 325 8.81 14.48 15.12
N SER A 326 9.39 13.36 14.67
CA SER A 326 10.36 13.36 13.55
C SER A 326 9.73 13.13 12.17
N ALA A 327 8.39 13.08 12.03
CA ALA A 327 7.77 12.48 10.84
C ALA A 327 7.50 13.44 9.67
N THR A 328 7.75 14.75 9.79
CA THR A 328 7.22 15.75 8.84
C THR A 328 8.23 16.58 8.06
N GLY A 329 9.54 16.43 8.34
CA GLY A 329 10.58 17.18 7.59
C GLY A 329 10.91 16.59 6.20
N TYR A 330 11.74 17.31 5.42
CA TYR A 330 12.19 16.93 4.07
C TYR A 330 12.66 15.45 4.00
N LEU A 331 13.47 15.01 4.96
CA LEU A 331 13.98 13.63 4.99
C LEU A 331 12.92 12.57 5.30
N SER A 332 11.74 12.96 5.78
CA SER A 332 10.64 12.00 5.98
C SER A 332 9.89 11.74 4.68
N SER A 333 9.81 12.73 3.79
CA SER A 333 9.28 12.59 2.43
C SER A 333 10.33 12.04 1.44
N HIS A 334 11.63 12.32 1.69
CA HIS A 334 12.77 11.97 0.84
C HIS A 334 13.81 11.09 1.59
N PRO A 335 13.60 9.77 1.68
CA PRO A 335 14.46 8.86 2.42
C PRO A 335 15.85 8.67 1.77
N ASP A 336 16.76 8.05 2.54
CA ASP A 336 18.10 7.58 2.10
C ASP A 336 19.11 8.69 1.73
N SER A 337 19.12 9.82 2.45
CA SER A 337 19.98 10.97 2.18
C SER A 337 21.48 10.64 2.09
N GLY A 338 21.99 9.74 2.95
CA GLY A 338 23.40 9.32 2.89
C GLY A 338 23.76 8.61 1.58
N ALA A 339 22.94 7.67 1.13
CA ALA A 339 23.15 6.98 -0.14
C ALA A 339 22.99 7.92 -1.35
N ARG A 340 22.09 8.89 -1.26
CA ARG A 340 21.87 9.93 -2.28
C ARG A 340 23.09 10.85 -2.38
N ALA A 341 23.60 11.36 -1.25
CA ALA A 341 24.81 12.16 -1.19
C ALA A 341 26.03 11.44 -1.78
N ALA A 342 26.19 10.14 -1.47
CA ALA A 342 27.27 9.33 -2.04
C ALA A 342 27.17 9.22 -3.57
N ARG A 343 25.96 9.04 -4.14
CA ARG A 343 25.77 9.01 -5.59
C ARG A 343 26.10 10.32 -6.27
N LEU A 344 25.66 11.47 -5.69
CA LEU A 344 25.96 12.80 -6.20
C LEU A 344 27.47 13.05 -6.22
N ARG A 345 28.19 12.75 -5.13
CA ARG A 345 29.66 12.90 -5.07
C ARG A 345 30.39 12.00 -6.07
N ALA A 346 29.92 10.75 -6.25
CA ALA A 346 30.51 9.85 -7.25
C ALA A 346 30.28 10.33 -8.69
N ALA A 347 29.21 11.06 -8.94
CA ALA A 347 28.93 11.66 -10.25
C ALA A 347 29.74 12.97 -10.50
N ASP A 348 30.01 13.73 -9.44
CA ASP A 348 30.79 14.98 -9.49
C ASP A 348 32.29 14.72 -9.75
N ALA A 349 32.77 13.52 -9.40
CA ALA A 349 34.17 13.09 -9.58
C ALA A 349 34.50 12.56 -10.99
N ARG A 350 33.51 12.46 -11.90
CA ARG A 350 33.65 11.98 -13.30
C ARG A 350 33.72 13.11 -14.29
#